data_d88f68eb88b1417f33fed6d73423f08c
#
_entry.id   d88f68eb88b1417f33fed6d73423f08c
#
_cell.length_a   1.000
_cell.length_b   1.000
_cell.length_c   1.000
_cell.angle_alpha   90.00
_cell.angle_beta   90.00
_cell.angle_gamma   90.00
#
_symmetry.space_group_name_H-M   'P 1'
#
loop_
_entity.id
_entity.type
_entity.pdbx_description
1 polymer ?
#
loop_
_entity_poly.entity_id
_entity_poly.type
_entity_poly.pdbx_seq_one_letter_code
_entity_poly.pdbx_strand_id
1 'polypeptide(L)'
;SFDDFKSAAILIGTFDWSHEPLHALPDNGDGFHLPATIVHELTHALGILTQVSITPNGQYAFMNDYFGLWGQGLRDSNGKQAESGMTISIGGTDFDGDFVLDNDTYYSGVYFTGNHVQEVLGEGTTLSFPEIGLEQYEKLVPGLPVNGAEFDFEGKIFFPELSHIELQNGLLSHQNWRNWTIPMEAELAALQDVGLKFDRKQLFGYSIYASGSEDKLNEFTNTNGYYARENGQWLVGTPNETRLGIGLHIYGSYNKVTQAADILTVGEDAVGIRVEGVENHLTIDKNISIKSDGPRGAALLVSYGRDHTINLEGDVSALGEQGIAARFDFGDNILGNDQEYRGSWLWQGGYATADRILSKINGPLVKVFNVSGSLRGREAAIYIDESAFVEEINILSGATLEGDIISRWDPDNPK
;
A
#
# COMPACT_ATOMS: atom_id res chain seq x y z
N SER A 1 -4.13 -28.16 2.71
CA SER A 1 -3.44 -28.09 1.40
C SER A 1 -4.44 -27.63 0.34
N PHE A 2 -4.01 -26.93 -0.67
CA PHE A 2 -4.84 -26.48 -1.81
C PHE A 2 -5.59 -27.64 -2.50
N ASP A 3 -5.14 -28.86 -2.32
CA ASP A 3 -5.77 -30.08 -2.91
C ASP A 3 -7.15 -30.39 -2.32
N ASP A 4 -7.51 -29.79 -1.18
CA ASP A 4 -8.79 -30.03 -0.52
C ASP A 4 -9.87 -29.03 -0.87
N PHE A 5 -9.52 -27.83 -1.42
CA PHE A 5 -10.46 -26.82 -1.87
C PHE A 5 -10.81 -27.03 -3.34
N LYS A 6 -12.02 -27.52 -3.59
CA LYS A 6 -12.51 -27.80 -4.96
C LYS A 6 -13.30 -26.65 -5.58
N SER A 7 -13.73 -25.68 -4.79
CA SER A 7 -14.49 -24.51 -5.28
C SER A 7 -14.54 -23.40 -4.23
N ALA A 8 -14.59 -22.16 -4.70
CA ALA A 8 -14.94 -20.98 -3.93
C ALA A 8 -16.11 -20.26 -4.62
N ALA A 9 -16.91 -19.53 -3.84
CA ALA A 9 -18.00 -18.72 -4.35
C ALA A 9 -17.88 -17.30 -3.81
N ILE A 10 -17.93 -16.32 -4.70
CA ILE A 10 -18.00 -14.90 -4.35
C ILE A 10 -19.43 -14.45 -4.62
N LEU A 11 -20.07 -13.89 -3.59
CA LEU A 11 -21.42 -13.34 -3.69
C LEU A 11 -21.34 -11.84 -3.83
N ILE A 12 -21.78 -11.32 -4.97
CA ILE A 12 -21.79 -9.89 -5.25
C ILE A 12 -23.19 -9.35 -4.97
N GLY A 13 -23.29 -8.42 -4.03
CA GLY A 13 -24.54 -7.73 -3.71
C GLY A 13 -24.95 -6.71 -4.79
N THR A 14 -26.16 -6.20 -4.69
CA THR A 14 -26.68 -5.15 -5.58
C THR A 14 -26.34 -3.77 -5.02
N PHE A 15 -25.12 -3.31 -5.26
CA PHE A 15 -24.65 -1.96 -4.97
C PHE A 15 -24.48 -1.17 -6.26
N ASP A 16 -24.23 0.10 -6.12
CA ASP A 16 -23.82 0.94 -7.24
C ASP A 16 -22.32 0.69 -7.49
N TRP A 17 -22.03 -0.21 -8.43
CA TRP A 17 -20.69 -0.67 -8.72
C TRP A 17 -20.05 0.15 -9.84
N SER A 18 -18.87 0.67 -9.59
CA SER A 18 -17.98 1.08 -10.68
C SER A 18 -17.37 -0.15 -11.34
N HIS A 19 -17.34 -0.15 -12.66
CA HIS A 19 -16.79 -1.20 -13.50
C HIS A 19 -15.50 -0.77 -14.21
N GLU A 20 -14.94 0.37 -13.81
CA GLU A 20 -13.70 0.85 -14.39
C GLU A 20 -12.60 -0.20 -14.22
N PRO A 21 -11.70 -0.36 -15.20
CA PRO A 21 -10.56 -1.25 -15.07
C PRO A 21 -9.69 -0.87 -13.87
N LEU A 22 -8.89 -1.82 -13.37
CA LEU A 22 -7.86 -1.51 -12.40
C LEU A 22 -6.84 -0.54 -13.02
N HIS A 23 -6.65 0.59 -12.38
CA HIS A 23 -5.68 1.62 -12.73
C HIS A 23 -4.63 1.77 -11.64
N ALA A 24 -3.56 2.50 -11.95
CA ALA A 24 -2.53 2.82 -10.96
C ALA A 24 -3.08 3.60 -9.76
N LEU A 25 -4.13 4.37 -9.94
CA LEU A 25 -4.92 5.00 -8.87
C LEU A 25 -6.39 4.73 -9.11
N PRO A 26 -7.22 4.64 -8.07
CA PRO A 26 -8.67 4.58 -8.24
C PRO A 26 -9.14 5.87 -8.91
N ASP A 27 -9.91 5.71 -9.97
CA ASP A 27 -10.46 6.79 -10.78
C ASP A 27 -11.98 6.63 -10.85
N ASN A 28 -12.65 6.90 -9.72
CA ASN A 28 -14.10 6.89 -9.74
C ASN A 28 -14.67 7.56 -8.50
N GLY A 29 -15.28 8.64 -8.76
CA GLY A 29 -15.96 9.43 -7.75
C GLY A 29 -17.15 8.78 -7.07
N ASP A 30 -17.83 7.80 -7.65
CA ASP A 30 -19.12 7.35 -7.16
C ASP A 30 -19.22 5.82 -7.05
N GLY A 31 -19.18 5.29 -5.85
CA GLY A 31 -19.51 3.88 -5.58
C GLY A 31 -18.33 2.94 -5.31
N PHE A 32 -18.65 1.68 -5.12
CA PHE A 32 -17.66 0.64 -4.86
C PHE A 32 -16.98 0.17 -6.14
N HIS A 33 -15.68 0.00 -6.12
CA HIS A 33 -14.91 -0.47 -7.28
C HIS A 33 -14.99 -2.00 -7.40
N LEU A 34 -15.84 -2.51 -8.30
CA LEU A 34 -16.09 -3.95 -8.45
C LEU A 34 -14.82 -4.77 -8.76
N PRO A 35 -13.95 -4.39 -9.71
CA PRO A 35 -12.74 -5.17 -9.96
C PRO A 35 -11.82 -5.30 -8.74
N ALA A 36 -11.61 -4.23 -7.98
CA ALA A 36 -10.79 -4.27 -6.77
C ALA A 36 -11.43 -5.15 -5.70
N THR A 37 -12.75 -5.05 -5.51
CA THR A 37 -13.49 -5.89 -4.57
C THR A 37 -13.41 -7.37 -4.95
N ILE A 38 -13.57 -7.70 -6.23
CA ILE A 38 -13.41 -9.10 -6.70
C ILE A 38 -11.99 -9.61 -6.41
N VAL A 39 -10.96 -8.81 -6.66
CA VAL A 39 -9.57 -9.23 -6.36
C VAL A 39 -9.35 -9.40 -4.85
N HIS A 40 -9.93 -8.53 -4.01
CA HIS A 40 -9.92 -8.66 -2.57
C HIS A 40 -10.54 -10.00 -2.12
N GLU A 41 -11.76 -10.30 -2.54
CA GLU A 41 -12.47 -11.55 -2.19
C GLU A 41 -11.77 -12.80 -2.75
N LEU A 42 -11.20 -12.69 -3.96
CA LEU A 42 -10.38 -13.77 -4.51
C LEU A 42 -9.15 -14.06 -3.65
N THR A 43 -8.57 -13.04 -3.03
CA THR A 43 -7.40 -13.20 -2.17
C THR A 43 -7.74 -13.99 -0.91
N HIS A 44 -8.92 -13.76 -0.33
CA HIS A 44 -9.45 -14.62 0.75
C HIS A 44 -9.64 -16.05 0.25
N ALA A 45 -10.27 -16.24 -0.89
CA ALA A 45 -10.48 -17.56 -1.49
C ALA A 45 -9.16 -18.28 -1.83
N LEU A 46 -8.08 -17.56 -2.07
CA LEU A 46 -6.75 -18.09 -2.33
C LEU A 46 -5.96 -18.45 -1.05
N GLY A 47 -6.51 -18.21 0.13
CA GLY A 47 -5.95 -18.74 1.36
C GLY A 47 -5.63 -17.73 2.46
N ILE A 48 -5.83 -16.43 2.26
CA ILE A 48 -5.77 -15.44 3.33
C ILE A 48 -7.11 -15.44 4.04
N LEU A 49 -7.34 -16.47 4.80
CA LEU A 49 -8.58 -16.68 5.53
C LEU A 49 -8.33 -17.56 6.76
N THR A 50 -8.90 -17.17 7.89
CA THR A 50 -9.11 -18.03 9.04
C THR A 50 -10.51 -17.77 9.62
N GLN A 51 -11.09 -18.79 10.26
CA GLN A 51 -12.39 -18.61 10.87
C GLN A 51 -12.32 -18.84 12.38
N VAL A 52 -13.11 -18.06 13.08
CA VAL A 52 -13.28 -18.10 14.51
C VAL A 52 -14.70 -18.56 14.83
N SER A 53 -14.87 -19.33 15.86
CA SER A 53 -16.18 -19.76 16.38
C SER A 53 -16.28 -19.49 17.86
N ILE A 54 -17.50 -19.50 18.37
CA ILE A 54 -17.77 -19.44 19.79
C ILE A 54 -17.83 -20.89 20.32
N THR A 55 -17.00 -21.20 21.28
CA THR A 55 -17.02 -22.50 21.98
C THR A 55 -18.29 -22.66 22.80
N PRO A 56 -18.63 -23.89 23.23
CA PRO A 56 -19.76 -24.11 24.15
C PRO A 56 -19.69 -23.34 25.48
N ASN A 57 -18.48 -22.90 25.87
CA ASN A 57 -18.25 -22.10 27.07
C ASN A 57 -18.32 -20.58 26.81
N GLY A 58 -18.66 -20.17 25.58
CA GLY A 58 -18.79 -18.77 25.20
C GLY A 58 -17.49 -18.05 24.90
N GLN A 59 -16.37 -18.78 24.73
CA GLN A 59 -15.09 -18.23 24.33
C GLN A 59 -14.92 -18.27 22.81
N TYR A 60 -14.14 -17.36 22.26
CA TYR A 60 -13.72 -17.45 20.86
C TYR A 60 -12.60 -18.48 20.69
N ALA A 61 -12.59 -19.18 19.57
CA ALA A 61 -11.51 -20.13 19.23
C ALA A 61 -11.35 -20.27 17.72
N PHE A 62 -10.14 -20.56 17.27
CA PHE A 62 -9.87 -20.91 15.86
C PHE A 62 -10.60 -22.18 15.47
N MET A 63 -11.29 -22.15 14.32
CA MET A 63 -12.00 -23.31 13.80
C MET A 63 -11.02 -24.32 13.19
N ASN A 64 -11.13 -25.59 13.57
CA ASN A 64 -10.24 -26.66 13.10
C ASN A 64 -10.30 -26.85 11.58
N ASP A 65 -11.50 -26.82 11.00
CA ASP A 65 -11.73 -27.15 9.58
C ASP A 65 -11.27 -26.03 8.62
N TYR A 66 -11.01 -24.84 9.15
CA TYR A 66 -10.63 -23.65 8.36
C TYR A 66 -9.28 -23.05 8.80
N PHE A 67 -8.46 -23.86 9.49
CA PHE A 67 -7.16 -23.42 9.96
C PHE A 67 -6.06 -23.82 8.98
N GLY A 68 -5.86 -22.97 7.97
CA GLY A 68 -4.88 -23.18 6.90
C GLY A 68 -3.50 -22.60 7.19
N LEU A 69 -2.71 -22.44 6.13
CA LEU A 69 -1.36 -21.86 6.23
C LEU A 69 -1.38 -20.42 6.72
N TRP A 70 -2.41 -19.64 6.37
CA TRP A 70 -2.61 -18.29 6.91
C TRP A 70 -2.71 -18.32 8.44
N GLY A 71 -3.61 -19.11 8.99
CA GLY A 71 -3.74 -19.27 10.45
C GLY A 71 -2.43 -19.68 11.12
N GLN A 72 -1.69 -20.63 10.54
CA GLN A 72 -0.40 -21.07 11.07
C GLN A 72 0.67 -19.96 11.06
N GLY A 73 0.57 -18.99 10.17
CA GLY A 73 1.44 -17.82 10.09
C GLY A 73 1.12 -16.72 11.09
N LEU A 74 -0.08 -16.73 11.70
CA LEU A 74 -0.49 -15.71 12.67
C LEU A 74 0.30 -15.79 13.97
N ARG A 75 0.60 -14.63 14.52
CA ARG A 75 1.24 -14.43 15.83
C ARG A 75 0.48 -13.35 16.59
N ASP A 76 0.36 -13.52 17.88
CA ASP A 76 -0.13 -12.48 18.78
C ASP A 76 0.98 -11.48 19.18
N SER A 77 0.64 -10.48 19.98
CA SER A 77 1.58 -9.45 20.45
C SER A 77 2.75 -10.02 21.28
N ASN A 78 2.60 -11.21 21.83
CA ASN A 78 3.65 -11.92 22.57
C ASN A 78 4.50 -12.85 21.66
N GLY A 79 4.20 -12.86 20.35
CA GLY A 79 4.84 -13.74 19.38
C GLY A 79 4.34 -15.18 19.41
N LYS A 80 3.27 -15.47 20.14
CA LYS A 80 2.69 -16.80 20.22
C LYS A 80 1.99 -17.16 18.91
N GLN A 81 2.32 -18.33 18.41
CA GLN A 81 1.72 -18.87 17.20
C GLN A 81 0.29 -19.31 17.43
N ALA A 82 -0.60 -18.95 16.50
CA ALA A 82 -1.95 -19.51 16.49
C ALA A 82 -1.92 -21.01 16.17
N GLU A 83 -2.81 -21.75 16.82
CA GLU A 83 -3.00 -23.19 16.60
C GLU A 83 -4.47 -23.52 16.39
N SER A 84 -4.72 -24.56 15.64
CA SER A 84 -6.07 -25.07 15.39
C SER A 84 -6.80 -25.38 16.71
N GLY A 85 -7.99 -24.84 16.91
CA GLY A 85 -8.79 -25.02 18.12
C GLY A 85 -8.33 -24.21 19.34
N MET A 86 -7.25 -23.42 19.22
CA MET A 86 -6.79 -22.56 20.30
C MET A 86 -7.82 -21.47 20.62
N THR A 87 -8.04 -21.24 21.90
CA THR A 87 -8.90 -20.15 22.38
C THR A 87 -8.27 -18.78 22.16
N ILE A 88 -9.12 -17.77 22.01
CA ILE A 88 -8.72 -16.38 21.76
C ILE A 88 -9.22 -15.54 22.94
N SER A 89 -8.30 -14.85 23.61
CA SER A 89 -8.61 -13.88 24.66
C SER A 89 -8.44 -12.45 24.16
N ILE A 90 -9.24 -11.53 24.70
CA ILE A 90 -9.25 -10.11 24.31
C ILE A 90 -8.90 -9.29 25.54
N GLY A 91 -8.00 -8.30 25.36
CA GLY A 91 -7.68 -7.36 26.43
C GLY A 91 -6.52 -7.76 27.35
N GLY A 92 -5.56 -8.53 26.84
CA GLY A 92 -4.24 -8.69 27.50
C GLY A 92 -4.23 -9.47 28.82
N THR A 93 -5.28 -10.18 29.16
CA THR A 93 -5.25 -11.18 30.24
C THR A 93 -4.81 -12.50 29.62
N ASP A 94 -3.53 -12.78 29.76
CA ASP A 94 -2.95 -14.08 29.42
C ASP A 94 -3.59 -15.16 30.31
N PHE A 95 -4.65 -15.76 29.81
CA PHE A 95 -5.09 -17.04 30.34
C PHE A 95 -4.15 -18.08 29.74
N ASP A 96 -3.48 -18.84 30.60
CA ASP A 96 -2.50 -19.87 30.25
C ASP A 96 -2.94 -20.64 28.99
N GLY A 97 -2.36 -20.32 27.88
CA GLY A 97 -2.57 -21.05 26.64
C GLY A 97 -3.37 -20.33 25.52
N ASP A 98 -3.99 -19.20 25.75
CA ASP A 98 -4.80 -18.48 24.73
C ASP A 98 -3.95 -17.71 23.73
N PHE A 99 -4.51 -17.46 22.53
CA PHE A 99 -4.03 -16.46 21.58
C PHE A 99 -4.58 -15.09 22.00
N VAL A 100 -3.73 -14.10 22.16
CA VAL A 100 -4.10 -12.83 22.79
C VAL A 100 -4.27 -11.71 21.77
N LEU A 101 -5.45 -11.08 21.75
CA LEU A 101 -5.68 -9.81 21.07
C LEU A 101 -5.47 -8.66 22.05
N ASP A 102 -4.60 -7.72 21.72
CA ASP A 102 -4.42 -6.49 22.48
C ASP A 102 -5.69 -5.62 22.40
N ASN A 103 -6.00 -4.92 23.48
CA ASN A 103 -7.08 -3.94 23.52
C ASN A 103 -6.53 -2.53 23.20
N ASP A 104 -5.64 -2.44 22.20
CA ASP A 104 -5.13 -1.18 21.68
C ASP A 104 -6.11 -0.61 20.64
N THR A 105 -6.42 0.66 20.73
CA THR A 105 -7.36 1.33 19.84
C THR A 105 -6.89 1.35 18.38
N TYR A 106 -5.60 1.28 18.14
CA TYR A 106 -5.01 1.41 16.80
C TYR A 106 -4.52 0.11 16.21
N TYR A 107 -4.17 -0.87 17.05
CA TYR A 107 -3.65 -2.13 16.57
C TYR A 107 -3.82 -3.26 17.61
N SER A 108 -4.45 -4.34 17.21
CA SER A 108 -4.76 -5.49 18.07
C SER A 108 -3.57 -6.39 18.44
N GLY A 109 -2.38 -6.07 17.98
CA GLY A 109 -1.17 -6.83 18.27
C GLY A 109 -0.94 -8.06 17.37
N VAL A 110 -1.89 -8.40 16.50
CA VAL A 110 -1.79 -9.60 15.65
C VAL A 110 -1.02 -9.30 14.38
N TYR A 111 -0.12 -10.20 14.01
CA TYR A 111 0.61 -10.10 12.76
C TYR A 111 0.79 -11.47 12.10
N PHE A 112 0.96 -11.45 10.79
CA PHE A 112 1.33 -12.63 10.01
C PHE A 112 2.83 -12.63 9.73
N THR A 113 3.45 -13.79 9.86
CA THR A 113 4.85 -14.00 9.53
C THR A 113 5.02 -15.18 8.60
N GLY A 114 5.89 -15.03 7.60
CA GLY A 114 6.28 -16.06 6.65
C GLY A 114 7.59 -15.66 5.97
N ASN A 115 8.21 -16.58 5.25
CA ASN A 115 9.52 -16.35 4.67
C ASN A 115 9.52 -15.22 3.62
N HIS A 116 8.49 -15.20 2.76
CA HIS A 116 8.36 -14.19 1.72
C HIS A 116 7.96 -12.82 2.30
N VAL A 117 7.11 -12.81 3.31
CA VAL A 117 6.75 -11.58 4.04
C VAL A 117 7.99 -10.99 4.71
N GLN A 118 8.81 -11.80 5.38
CA GLN A 118 10.06 -11.34 5.99
C GLN A 118 11.08 -10.85 4.97
N GLU A 119 11.14 -11.47 3.78
CA GLU A 119 12.00 -10.97 2.69
C GLU A 119 11.61 -9.54 2.26
N VAL A 120 10.31 -9.21 2.25
CA VAL A 120 9.80 -7.88 1.86
C VAL A 120 9.94 -6.86 2.98
N LEU A 121 9.56 -7.24 4.20
CA LEU A 121 9.48 -6.32 5.34
C LEU A 121 10.80 -6.19 6.13
N GLY A 122 11.73 -7.12 5.95
CA GLY A 122 12.97 -7.15 6.75
C GLY A 122 12.69 -7.41 8.23
N GLU A 123 13.01 -6.44 9.09
CA GLU A 123 12.78 -6.55 10.55
C GLU A 123 11.29 -6.44 10.94
N GLY A 124 10.44 -6.03 10.00
CA GLY A 124 9.01 -5.87 10.23
C GLY A 124 8.45 -4.54 9.71
N THR A 125 7.24 -4.22 10.13
CA THR A 125 6.53 -2.99 9.77
C THR A 125 6.47 -2.07 10.97
N THR A 126 6.93 -0.84 10.82
CA THR A 126 6.74 0.19 11.84
C THR A 126 5.38 0.85 11.63
N LEU A 127 4.49 0.69 12.58
CA LEU A 127 3.23 1.42 12.62
C LEU A 127 3.46 2.76 13.29
N SER A 128 3.23 3.82 12.58
CA SER A 128 3.19 5.18 13.09
C SER A 128 2.10 5.95 12.35
N PHE A 129 1.58 7.00 12.95
CA PHE A 129 0.45 7.76 12.39
C PHE A 129 0.71 9.27 12.47
N PRO A 130 1.84 9.74 11.92
CA PRO A 130 2.19 11.16 11.97
C PRO A 130 1.19 12.02 11.20
N GLU A 131 0.58 11.48 10.17
CA GLU A 131 -0.42 12.16 9.34
C GLU A 131 -1.67 12.56 10.11
N ILE A 132 -1.97 11.88 11.21
CA ILE A 132 -3.10 12.23 12.10
C ILE A 132 -2.66 12.83 13.43
N GLY A 133 -1.39 13.17 13.57
CA GLY A 133 -0.84 13.78 14.79
C GLY A 133 -0.62 12.80 15.92
N LEU A 134 -0.33 11.55 15.59
CA LEU A 134 0.10 10.51 16.51
C LEU A 134 1.59 10.18 16.29
N GLU A 135 2.41 11.23 16.20
CA GLU A 135 3.85 11.10 15.95
C GLU A 135 4.58 10.31 17.05
N GLN A 136 3.96 10.20 18.21
CA GLN A 136 4.51 9.43 19.34
C GLN A 136 4.05 7.96 19.33
N TYR A 137 3.12 7.60 18.45
CA TYR A 137 2.73 6.21 18.30
C TYR A 137 3.70 5.54 17.34
N GLU A 138 4.59 4.76 17.90
CA GLU A 138 5.49 3.91 17.13
C GLU A 138 5.42 2.49 17.68
N LYS A 139 5.08 1.55 16.84
CA LYS A 139 5.05 0.13 17.19
C LYS A 139 5.71 -0.68 16.07
N LEU A 140 6.83 -1.31 16.37
CA LEU A 140 7.44 -2.27 15.46
C LEU A 140 6.62 -3.57 15.53
N VAL A 141 6.07 -3.95 14.40
CA VAL A 141 5.39 -5.23 14.20
C VAL A 141 6.34 -6.15 13.46
N PRO A 142 6.76 -7.29 14.02
CA PRO A 142 7.76 -8.17 13.40
C PRO A 142 7.17 -9.02 12.27
N GLY A 143 6.27 -8.48 11.49
CA GLY A 143 5.57 -9.10 10.38
C GLY A 143 4.58 -8.16 9.72
N LEU A 144 3.61 -8.76 9.04
CA LEU A 144 2.54 -8.07 8.35
C LEU A 144 1.37 -7.86 9.33
N PRO A 145 1.01 -6.60 9.66
CA PRO A 145 -0.07 -6.34 10.62
C PRO A 145 -1.40 -6.89 10.12
N VAL A 146 -2.14 -7.52 11.02
CA VAL A 146 -3.42 -8.15 10.72
C VAL A 146 -4.51 -7.54 11.60
N ASN A 147 -5.68 -7.30 11.02
CA ASN A 147 -6.84 -6.88 11.81
C ASN A 147 -7.21 -7.98 12.80
N GLY A 148 -7.19 -7.65 14.08
CA GLY A 148 -7.51 -8.62 15.13
C GLY A 148 -8.97 -8.69 15.47
N ALA A 149 -9.76 -7.67 15.17
CA ALA A 149 -11.11 -7.60 15.69
C ALA A 149 -12.05 -6.65 14.92
N GLU A 150 -13.33 -7.03 14.89
CA GLU A 150 -14.41 -6.12 14.55
C GLU A 150 -14.97 -5.45 15.81
N PHE A 151 -15.37 -4.19 15.69
CA PHE A 151 -15.88 -3.37 16.79
C PHE A 151 -17.37 -3.08 16.62
N ASP A 152 -18.08 -3.01 17.73
CA ASP A 152 -19.45 -2.52 17.76
C ASP A 152 -19.51 -0.97 17.65
N PHE A 153 -20.71 -0.44 17.61
CA PHE A 153 -20.95 1.02 17.55
C PHE A 153 -20.48 1.79 18.79
N GLU A 154 -20.15 1.10 19.88
CA GLU A 154 -19.59 1.69 21.09
C GLU A 154 -18.05 1.60 21.13
N GLY A 155 -17.42 1.03 20.10
CA GLY A 155 -15.97 0.84 20.02
C GLY A 155 -15.47 -0.34 20.86
N LYS A 156 -16.34 -1.30 21.21
CA LYS A 156 -15.92 -2.53 21.87
C LYS A 156 -15.75 -3.64 20.85
N ILE A 157 -14.75 -4.47 21.07
CA ILE A 157 -14.54 -5.66 20.25
C ILE A 157 -15.76 -6.57 20.41
N PHE A 158 -16.41 -6.85 19.28
CA PHE A 158 -17.55 -7.74 19.28
C PHE A 158 -17.26 -9.10 18.63
N PHE A 159 -16.25 -9.17 17.74
CA PHE A 159 -15.85 -10.42 17.08
C PHE A 159 -14.37 -10.37 16.67
N PRO A 160 -13.55 -11.41 16.93
CA PRO A 160 -12.21 -11.53 16.35
C PRO A 160 -12.29 -11.69 14.84
N GLU A 161 -11.63 -10.81 14.12
CA GLU A 161 -11.46 -10.85 12.69
C GLU A 161 -9.97 -10.98 12.40
N LEU A 162 -9.53 -11.94 11.62
CA LEU A 162 -8.12 -12.31 11.46
C LEU A 162 -7.77 -12.60 10.01
N SER A 163 -8.52 -12.04 9.06
CA SER A 163 -8.37 -12.31 7.64
C SER A 163 -8.02 -11.09 6.79
N HIS A 164 -7.93 -9.90 7.40
CA HIS A 164 -7.55 -8.67 6.73
C HIS A 164 -6.16 -8.20 7.12
N ILE A 165 -5.47 -7.58 6.16
CA ILE A 165 -4.12 -7.06 6.34
C ILE A 165 -4.19 -5.55 6.55
N GLU A 166 -3.66 -5.07 7.65
CA GLU A 166 -3.73 -3.66 8.06
C GLU A 166 -2.53 -2.85 7.51
N LEU A 167 -2.36 -2.86 6.20
CA LEU A 167 -1.43 -1.96 5.51
C LEU A 167 -2.18 -0.73 4.97
N GLN A 168 -1.59 0.45 5.14
CA GLN A 168 -2.07 1.65 4.46
C GLN A 168 -2.16 1.39 2.97
N ASN A 169 -3.28 1.78 2.36
CA ASN A 169 -3.52 1.58 0.93
C ASN A 169 -3.45 0.13 0.44
N GLY A 170 -3.39 -0.85 1.32
CA GLY A 170 -3.43 -2.27 0.96
C GLY A 170 -4.78 -2.70 0.41
N LEU A 171 -4.77 -3.60 -0.57
CA LEU A 171 -6.01 -4.13 -1.15
C LEU A 171 -6.80 -4.98 -0.14
N LEU A 172 -6.10 -5.66 0.75
CA LEU A 172 -6.67 -6.50 1.81
C LEU A 172 -6.94 -5.75 3.12
N SER A 173 -6.70 -4.45 3.17
CA SER A 173 -7.13 -3.64 4.29
C SER A 173 -8.65 -3.51 4.33
N HIS A 174 -9.20 -3.03 5.42
CA HIS A 174 -10.63 -2.82 5.53
C HIS A 174 -11.13 -1.89 4.41
N GLN A 175 -12.22 -2.24 3.73
CA GLN A 175 -12.66 -1.52 2.53
C GLN A 175 -12.88 -0.01 2.73
N ASN A 176 -13.15 0.43 3.97
CA ASN A 176 -13.32 1.84 4.29
C ASN A 176 -12.01 2.64 4.31
N TRP A 177 -10.86 2.01 4.02
CA TRP A 177 -9.53 2.64 4.16
C TRP A 177 -8.64 2.39 2.96
N ARG A 178 -9.19 1.81 1.90
CA ARG A 178 -8.46 1.56 0.67
C ARG A 178 -8.43 2.80 -0.21
N ASN A 179 -7.24 3.29 -0.46
CA ASN A 179 -6.99 4.20 -1.57
C ASN A 179 -6.28 3.48 -2.73
N TRP A 180 -6.39 2.15 -2.79
CA TRP A 180 -5.64 1.38 -3.75
C TRP A 180 -6.42 0.22 -4.32
N THR A 181 -6.22 -0.04 -5.61
CA THR A 181 -6.94 -1.06 -6.34
C THR A 181 -6.11 -2.30 -6.64
N ILE A 182 -4.83 -2.30 -6.25
CA ILE A 182 -3.92 -3.41 -6.47
C ILE A 182 -3.28 -3.87 -5.16
N PRO A 183 -2.90 -5.16 -5.04
CA PRO A 183 -2.17 -5.65 -3.87
C PRO A 183 -0.83 -4.94 -3.67
N MET A 184 -0.44 -4.74 -2.43
CA MET A 184 0.92 -4.36 -2.05
C MET A 184 1.89 -5.54 -2.20
N GLU A 185 3.21 -5.29 -2.32
CA GLU A 185 4.19 -6.37 -2.42
C GLU A 185 4.14 -7.31 -1.21
N ALA A 186 3.93 -6.76 0.00
CA ALA A 186 3.81 -7.56 1.22
C ALA A 186 2.56 -8.46 1.22
N GLU A 187 1.44 -8.01 0.64
CA GLU A 187 0.24 -8.83 0.46
C GLU A 187 0.49 -9.97 -0.53
N LEU A 188 1.20 -9.69 -1.63
CA LEU A 188 1.63 -10.72 -2.58
C LEU A 188 2.60 -11.72 -1.94
N ALA A 189 3.49 -11.26 -1.07
CA ALA A 189 4.38 -12.12 -0.31
C ALA A 189 3.60 -13.05 0.64
N ALA A 190 2.56 -12.54 1.30
CA ALA A 190 1.67 -13.36 2.12
C ALA A 190 0.97 -14.46 1.29
N LEU A 191 0.51 -14.15 0.07
CA LEU A 191 -0.02 -15.15 -0.84
C LEU A 191 1.00 -16.23 -1.22
N GLN A 192 2.29 -15.88 -1.35
CA GLN A 192 3.34 -16.89 -1.57
C GLN A 192 3.54 -17.76 -0.32
N ASP A 193 3.50 -17.16 0.87
CA ASP A 193 3.65 -17.90 2.14
C ASP A 193 2.47 -18.84 2.41
N VAL A 194 1.26 -18.53 1.93
CA VAL A 194 0.13 -19.47 1.98
C VAL A 194 0.13 -20.49 0.83
N GLY A 195 1.17 -20.51 0.01
CA GLY A 195 1.46 -21.59 -0.93
C GLY A 195 1.25 -21.29 -2.42
N LEU A 196 0.88 -20.06 -2.80
CA LEU A 196 0.77 -19.70 -4.20
C LEU A 196 2.16 -19.58 -4.85
N LYS A 197 2.27 -20.02 -6.09
CA LYS A 197 3.52 -20.01 -6.85
C LYS A 197 3.44 -19.01 -7.98
N PHE A 198 4.03 -17.86 -7.79
CA PHE A 198 4.22 -16.81 -8.81
C PHE A 198 5.43 -15.96 -8.46
N ASP A 199 5.91 -15.17 -9.40
CA ASP A 199 7.02 -14.25 -9.17
C ASP A 199 6.48 -12.82 -8.93
N ARG A 200 6.35 -12.40 -7.65
CA ARG A 200 5.87 -11.06 -7.29
C ARG A 200 6.75 -9.94 -7.85
N LYS A 201 8.02 -10.24 -8.17
CA LYS A 201 8.94 -9.28 -8.77
C LYS A 201 8.59 -8.90 -10.21
N GLN A 202 7.62 -9.60 -10.82
CA GLN A 202 6.99 -9.15 -12.06
C GLN A 202 6.09 -7.91 -11.84
N LEU A 203 5.55 -7.73 -10.63
CA LEU A 203 4.68 -6.60 -10.26
C LEU A 203 5.45 -5.52 -9.48
N PHE A 204 6.39 -5.90 -8.63
CA PHE A 204 7.20 -4.98 -7.84
C PHE A 204 8.69 -5.23 -8.04
N GLY A 205 9.40 -4.22 -8.51
CA GLY A 205 10.87 -4.28 -8.59
C GLY A 205 11.48 -4.29 -7.18
N TYR A 206 11.22 -3.24 -6.41
CA TYR A 206 11.65 -3.11 -5.02
C TYR A 206 10.63 -2.29 -4.21
N SER A 207 10.47 -2.64 -2.93
CA SER A 207 9.61 -1.88 -2.00
C SER A 207 10.36 -1.57 -0.71
N ILE A 208 10.14 -0.36 -0.16
CA ILE A 208 10.72 0.13 1.08
C ILE A 208 9.60 0.34 2.09
N TYR A 209 9.43 -0.61 3.01
CA TYR A 209 8.43 -0.54 4.08
C TYR A 209 8.95 0.12 5.36
N ALA A 210 10.26 0.19 5.49
CA ALA A 210 10.88 0.81 6.65
C ALA A 210 10.61 2.33 6.69
N SER A 211 10.51 2.87 7.91
CA SER A 211 10.48 4.32 8.14
C SER A 211 11.75 4.77 8.85
N GLY A 212 12.28 5.93 8.47
CA GLY A 212 13.40 6.58 9.15
C GLY A 212 12.99 7.14 10.50
N SER A 213 13.97 7.31 11.43
CA SER A 213 13.81 8.08 12.67
C SER A 213 14.75 9.27 12.66
N GLU A 214 14.58 10.19 13.59
CA GLU A 214 15.49 11.35 13.76
C GLU A 214 16.95 10.94 13.99
N ASP A 215 17.17 9.79 14.62
CA ASP A 215 18.51 9.27 14.96
C ASP A 215 19.06 8.30 13.92
N LYS A 216 18.24 7.90 12.96
CA LYS A 216 18.57 6.86 11.98
C LYS A 216 18.05 7.25 10.61
N LEU A 217 18.88 7.96 9.85
CA LEU A 217 18.58 8.27 8.46
C LEU A 217 18.61 6.98 7.65
N ASN A 218 17.47 6.56 7.16
CA ASN A 218 17.39 5.48 6.19
C ASN A 218 17.77 6.04 4.82
N GLU A 219 19.03 5.80 4.44
CA GLU A 219 19.50 6.07 3.10
C GLU A 219 19.49 4.75 2.32
N PHE A 220 18.75 4.74 1.24
CA PHE A 220 18.68 3.59 0.37
C PHE A 220 19.10 3.97 -1.04
N THR A 221 20.09 3.28 -1.57
CA THR A 221 20.49 3.36 -2.97
C THR A 221 20.01 2.12 -3.70
N ASN A 222 18.99 2.27 -4.53
CA ASN A 222 18.53 1.18 -5.38
C ASN A 222 19.44 1.06 -6.61
N THR A 223 20.24 0.00 -6.67
CA THR A 223 21.14 -0.32 -7.80
C THR A 223 20.56 -1.36 -8.73
N ASN A 224 19.37 -1.89 -8.43
CA ASN A 224 18.67 -2.87 -9.25
C ASN A 224 17.51 -2.19 -9.96
N GLY A 225 17.68 -1.87 -11.23
CA GLY A 225 16.57 -1.38 -12.05
C GLY A 225 15.44 -2.40 -12.13
N TYR A 226 14.24 -1.92 -12.47
CA TYR A 226 13.07 -2.76 -12.67
C TYR A 226 12.94 -3.12 -14.14
N TYR A 227 13.29 -4.36 -14.44
CA TYR A 227 13.25 -4.90 -15.79
C TYR A 227 12.38 -6.16 -15.83
N ALA A 228 12.20 -6.73 -17.02
CA ALA A 228 11.67 -8.08 -17.15
C ALA A 228 12.52 -9.08 -16.33
N ARG A 229 11.89 -10.14 -15.83
CA ARG A 229 12.54 -11.15 -15.01
C ARG A 229 12.25 -12.55 -15.55
N GLU A 230 13.27 -13.38 -15.66
CA GLU A 230 13.15 -14.78 -16.09
C GLU A 230 13.96 -15.67 -15.16
N ASN A 231 13.36 -16.75 -14.68
CA ASN A 231 14.00 -17.71 -13.78
C ASN A 231 14.73 -17.08 -12.58
N GLY A 232 14.13 -16.01 -12.01
CA GLY A 232 14.69 -15.29 -10.89
C GLY A 232 15.82 -14.30 -11.24
N GLN A 233 16.20 -14.16 -12.50
CA GLN A 233 17.25 -13.26 -12.96
C GLN A 233 16.64 -12.02 -13.64
N TRP A 234 17.17 -10.84 -13.32
CA TRP A 234 16.80 -9.60 -13.99
C TRP A 234 17.40 -9.54 -15.40
N LEU A 235 16.55 -9.29 -16.40
CA LEU A 235 16.96 -9.11 -17.79
C LEU A 235 17.26 -7.64 -18.04
N VAL A 236 18.43 -7.18 -17.62
CA VAL A 236 18.85 -5.78 -17.73
C VAL A 236 18.70 -5.27 -19.16
N GLY A 237 18.07 -4.09 -19.30
CA GLY A 237 17.78 -3.48 -20.60
C GLY A 237 16.53 -4.02 -21.30
N THR A 238 15.85 -5.02 -20.75
CA THR A 238 14.57 -5.53 -21.27
C THR A 238 13.44 -4.92 -20.48
N PRO A 239 12.54 -4.11 -21.08
CA PRO A 239 11.45 -3.49 -20.37
C PRO A 239 10.52 -4.51 -19.71
N ASN A 240 9.96 -4.14 -18.56
CA ASN A 240 8.90 -4.92 -17.92
C ASN A 240 7.54 -4.56 -18.56
N GLU A 241 6.84 -5.57 -19.06
CA GLU A 241 5.55 -5.43 -19.75
C GLU A 241 4.35 -5.65 -18.80
N THR A 242 4.60 -5.88 -17.52
CA THR A 242 3.54 -6.19 -16.56
C THR A 242 2.63 -5.00 -16.37
N ARG A 243 1.34 -5.20 -16.59
CA ARG A 243 0.29 -4.22 -16.29
C ARG A 243 0.32 -3.87 -14.80
N LEU A 244 0.17 -2.59 -14.44
CA LEU A 244 0.18 -2.10 -13.07
C LEU A 244 1.52 -2.36 -12.32
N GLY A 245 2.57 -2.74 -13.04
CA GLY A 245 3.88 -2.98 -12.42
C GLY A 245 4.48 -1.71 -11.82
N ILE A 246 5.14 -1.83 -10.67
CA ILE A 246 5.79 -0.73 -9.95
C ILE A 246 7.28 -1.02 -9.82
N GLY A 247 8.12 -0.14 -10.34
CA GLY A 247 9.58 -0.33 -10.28
C GLY A 247 10.15 -0.16 -8.89
N LEU A 248 9.94 1.00 -8.28
CA LEU A 248 10.28 1.29 -6.89
C LEU A 248 9.03 1.78 -6.16
N HIS A 249 8.73 1.18 -5.02
CA HIS A 249 7.67 1.60 -4.12
C HIS A 249 8.25 2.06 -2.79
N ILE A 250 8.09 3.34 -2.46
CA ILE A 250 8.44 3.90 -1.16
C ILE A 250 7.15 4.00 -0.35
N TYR A 251 6.96 3.05 0.56
CA TYR A 251 5.78 2.94 1.40
C TYR A 251 5.97 3.63 2.75
N GLY A 252 7.13 3.44 3.39
CA GLY A 252 7.47 4.01 4.69
C GLY A 252 7.69 5.52 4.65
N SER A 253 7.88 6.13 5.81
CA SER A 253 8.02 7.57 6.01
C SER A 253 9.45 7.97 6.39
N TYR A 254 9.80 9.25 6.20
CA TYR A 254 11.10 9.85 6.61
C TYR A 254 12.33 9.22 5.96
N ASN A 255 12.15 8.55 4.83
CA ASN A 255 13.25 7.89 4.15
C ASN A 255 14.00 8.85 3.24
N LYS A 256 15.32 8.67 3.15
CA LYS A 256 16.13 9.25 2.09
C LYS A 256 16.45 8.18 1.07
N VAL A 257 15.93 8.33 -0.14
CA VAL A 257 16.05 7.34 -1.20
C VAL A 257 16.78 7.93 -2.39
N THR A 258 17.83 7.28 -2.84
CA THR A 258 18.51 7.62 -4.09
C THR A 258 18.29 6.50 -5.10
N GLN A 259 17.57 6.78 -6.18
CA GLN A 259 17.46 5.86 -7.30
C GLN A 259 18.71 6.00 -8.17
N ALA A 260 19.55 4.97 -8.14
CA ALA A 260 20.86 4.95 -8.79
C ALA A 260 20.96 3.88 -9.90
N ALA A 261 19.84 3.37 -10.38
CA ALA A 261 19.75 2.46 -11.52
C ALA A 261 18.53 2.79 -12.38
N ASP A 262 18.59 2.44 -13.66
CA ASP A 262 17.48 2.64 -14.59
C ASP A 262 16.25 1.81 -14.19
N ILE A 263 15.07 2.31 -14.51
CA ILE A 263 13.79 1.61 -14.41
C ILE A 263 13.14 1.66 -15.79
N LEU A 264 12.76 0.50 -16.32
CA LEU A 264 12.16 0.38 -17.64
C LEU A 264 10.85 -0.41 -17.55
N THR A 265 9.71 0.26 -17.74
CA THR A 265 8.39 -0.37 -17.81
C THR A 265 7.67 0.05 -19.09
N VAL A 266 6.87 -0.87 -19.65
CA VAL A 266 6.01 -0.61 -20.82
C VAL A 266 4.61 -1.22 -20.63
N GLY A 267 4.31 -1.72 -19.45
CA GLY A 267 2.98 -2.22 -19.11
C GLY A 267 1.96 -1.08 -19.06
N GLU A 268 0.71 -1.40 -19.33
CA GLU A 268 -0.41 -0.49 -19.15
C GLU A 268 -0.55 -0.12 -17.67
N ASP A 269 -0.76 1.16 -17.35
CA ASP A 269 -0.82 1.71 -16.00
C ASP A 269 0.41 1.39 -15.11
N ALA A 270 1.54 1.05 -15.70
CA ALA A 270 2.75 0.81 -14.94
C ALA A 270 3.32 2.11 -14.36
N VAL A 271 4.00 1.98 -13.24
CA VAL A 271 4.63 3.09 -12.53
C VAL A 271 6.13 2.84 -12.39
N GLY A 272 6.94 3.82 -12.73
CA GLY A 272 8.39 3.75 -12.50
C GLY A 272 8.70 3.80 -11.01
N ILE A 273 8.41 4.93 -10.35
CA ILE A 273 8.59 5.13 -8.92
C ILE A 273 7.27 5.60 -8.31
N ARG A 274 6.81 4.93 -7.28
CA ARG A 274 5.67 5.34 -6.46
C ARG A 274 6.14 5.76 -5.07
N VAL A 275 5.66 6.92 -4.60
CA VAL A 275 5.98 7.49 -3.29
C VAL A 275 4.71 7.64 -2.47
N GLU A 276 4.77 7.10 -1.26
CA GLU A 276 3.78 7.21 -0.20
C GLU A 276 4.46 7.58 1.12
N GLY A 277 3.75 7.48 2.25
CA GLY A 277 4.28 7.85 3.55
C GLY A 277 4.37 9.36 3.74
N VAL A 278 5.23 9.82 4.64
CA VAL A 278 5.38 11.22 5.03
C VAL A 278 6.84 11.63 4.96
N GLU A 279 7.11 12.86 4.50
CA GLU A 279 8.44 13.48 4.52
C GLU A 279 9.57 12.62 3.90
N ASN A 280 9.25 11.87 2.83
CA ASN A 280 10.29 11.14 2.11
C ASN A 280 11.08 12.10 1.21
N HIS A 281 12.39 11.87 1.17
CA HIS A 281 13.32 12.55 0.26
C HIS A 281 13.77 11.58 -0.83
N LEU A 282 13.31 11.80 -2.06
CA LEU A 282 13.70 11.02 -3.23
C LEU A 282 14.67 11.82 -4.10
N THR A 283 15.79 11.21 -4.46
CA THR A 283 16.69 11.71 -5.49
C THR A 283 16.77 10.70 -6.64
N ILE A 284 16.45 11.12 -7.85
CA ILE A 284 16.73 10.38 -9.09
C ILE A 284 18.06 10.87 -9.59
N ASP A 285 19.06 10.00 -9.49
CA ASP A 285 20.47 10.36 -9.70
C ASP A 285 20.74 10.74 -11.14
N LYS A 286 21.79 11.54 -11.35
CA LYS A 286 22.23 11.97 -12.67
C LYS A 286 22.61 10.78 -13.55
N ASN A 287 22.24 10.81 -14.82
CA ASN A 287 22.44 9.74 -15.82
C ASN A 287 21.59 8.47 -15.58
N ILE A 288 20.62 8.51 -14.69
CA ILE A 288 19.64 7.44 -14.50
C ILE A 288 18.39 7.76 -15.32
N SER A 289 17.80 6.73 -15.89
CA SER A 289 16.60 6.82 -16.71
C SER A 289 15.44 6.07 -16.05
N ILE A 290 14.37 6.78 -15.75
CA ILE A 290 13.11 6.19 -15.27
C ILE A 290 12.10 6.28 -16.41
N LYS A 291 11.73 5.13 -16.97
CA LYS A 291 10.79 5.05 -18.10
C LYS A 291 9.58 4.21 -17.75
N SER A 292 8.41 4.78 -17.99
CA SER A 292 7.12 4.07 -17.91
C SER A 292 6.33 4.38 -19.17
N ASP A 293 6.80 3.83 -20.30
CA ASP A 293 6.35 4.19 -21.64
C ASP A 293 5.13 3.38 -22.13
N GLY A 294 4.45 2.66 -21.24
CA GLY A 294 3.17 2.00 -21.54
C GLY A 294 1.99 2.97 -21.57
N PRO A 295 0.81 2.53 -22.07
CA PRO A 295 -0.42 3.33 -21.99
C PRO A 295 -0.73 3.72 -20.54
N ARG A 296 -1.10 4.98 -20.31
CA ARG A 296 -1.40 5.56 -18.99
C ARG A 296 -0.28 5.40 -17.96
N GLY A 297 0.97 5.17 -18.42
CA GLY A 297 2.12 5.03 -17.55
C GLY A 297 2.45 6.32 -16.80
N ALA A 298 2.90 6.18 -15.55
CA ALA A 298 3.47 7.27 -14.77
C ALA A 298 4.93 6.94 -14.40
N ALA A 299 5.88 7.77 -14.83
CA ALA A 299 7.28 7.46 -14.50
C ALA A 299 7.60 7.77 -13.03
N LEU A 300 7.03 8.86 -12.49
CA LEU A 300 7.01 9.20 -11.08
C LEU A 300 5.56 9.44 -10.65
N LEU A 301 5.11 8.75 -9.62
CA LEU A 301 3.80 8.91 -9.00
C LEU A 301 3.97 9.19 -7.51
N VAL A 302 3.49 10.32 -7.02
CA VAL A 302 3.35 10.59 -5.59
C VAL A 302 1.88 10.49 -5.25
N SER A 303 1.51 9.48 -4.47
CA SER A 303 0.11 9.07 -4.33
C SER A 303 -0.44 9.17 -2.91
N TYR A 304 0.39 9.45 -1.92
CA TYR A 304 -0.07 9.55 -0.54
C TYR A 304 0.89 10.35 0.34
N GLY A 305 0.36 10.87 1.46
CA GLY A 305 1.12 11.51 2.52
C GLY A 305 1.27 13.01 2.35
N ARG A 306 2.38 13.55 2.83
CA ARG A 306 2.68 14.98 2.83
C ARG A 306 4.17 15.28 2.88
N ASP A 307 4.52 16.51 2.54
CA ASP A 307 5.83 17.13 2.73
C ASP A 307 6.98 16.38 2.04
N HIS A 308 6.70 15.65 0.96
CA HIS A 308 7.77 14.98 0.21
C HIS A 308 8.69 15.98 -0.47
N THR A 309 9.99 15.65 -0.51
CA THR A 309 11.00 16.39 -1.27
C THR A 309 11.55 15.52 -2.38
N ILE A 310 11.51 16.00 -3.61
CA ILE A 310 11.95 15.23 -4.77
C ILE A 310 12.98 16.02 -5.57
N ASN A 311 14.13 15.41 -5.79
CA ASN A 311 15.21 15.93 -6.62
C ASN A 311 15.35 15.06 -7.86
N LEU A 312 15.01 15.61 -9.01
CA LEU A 312 15.13 14.96 -10.29
C LEU A 312 16.36 15.51 -11.02
N GLU A 313 17.42 14.72 -11.06
CA GLU A 313 18.67 15.04 -11.75
C GLU A 313 18.85 14.20 -13.02
N GLY A 314 18.19 13.05 -13.12
CA GLY A 314 18.20 12.12 -14.24
C GLY A 314 17.13 12.39 -15.29
N ASP A 315 16.86 11.38 -16.11
CA ASP A 315 15.86 11.41 -17.17
C ASP A 315 14.60 10.64 -16.75
N VAL A 316 13.45 11.29 -16.78
CA VAL A 316 12.16 10.69 -16.42
C VAL A 316 11.19 10.81 -17.59
N SER A 317 10.64 9.69 -18.06
CA SER A 317 9.76 9.71 -19.22
C SER A 317 8.57 8.76 -19.14
N ALA A 318 7.44 9.20 -19.71
CA ALA A 318 6.23 8.43 -19.93
C ALA A 318 5.64 8.79 -21.30
N LEU A 319 6.11 8.12 -22.36
CA LEU A 319 5.80 8.48 -23.74
C LEU A 319 4.67 7.62 -24.35
N GLY A 320 4.10 6.70 -23.60
CA GLY A 320 2.90 5.94 -23.98
C GLY A 320 1.67 6.84 -24.10
N GLU A 321 0.58 6.27 -24.62
CA GLU A 321 -0.71 6.97 -24.71
C GLU A 321 -1.15 7.42 -23.31
N GLN A 322 -1.53 8.68 -23.13
CA GLN A 322 -1.88 9.29 -21.84
C GLN A 322 -0.76 9.19 -20.77
N GLY A 323 0.50 9.07 -21.20
CA GLY A 323 1.65 8.94 -20.30
C GLY A 323 2.00 10.27 -19.61
N ILE A 324 2.22 10.23 -18.30
CA ILE A 324 2.54 11.36 -17.43
C ILE A 324 3.92 11.14 -16.80
N ALA A 325 4.86 12.06 -17.01
CA ALA A 325 6.21 11.87 -16.47
C ALA A 325 6.24 12.00 -14.93
N ALA A 326 5.66 13.07 -14.38
CA ALA A 326 5.52 13.25 -12.94
C ALA A 326 4.04 13.53 -12.60
N ARG A 327 3.41 12.62 -11.86
CA ARG A 327 2.01 12.67 -11.43
C ARG A 327 1.93 12.83 -9.92
N PHE A 328 1.21 13.86 -9.48
CA PHE A 328 0.92 14.16 -8.08
C PHE A 328 -0.58 14.03 -7.87
N ASP A 329 -1.03 12.98 -7.16
CA ASP A 329 -2.42 12.57 -7.20
C ASP A 329 -2.72 11.57 -6.09
N PHE A 330 -3.71 11.84 -5.24
CA PHE A 330 -4.18 10.89 -4.23
C PHE A 330 -5.11 9.82 -4.79
N GLY A 331 -5.64 10.02 -6.00
CA GLY A 331 -6.72 9.22 -6.56
C GLY A 331 -8.08 9.53 -5.92
N ASP A 332 -9.12 9.03 -6.54
CA ASP A 332 -10.50 9.13 -6.07
C ASP A 332 -10.93 7.81 -5.44
N ASN A 333 -10.99 7.73 -4.13
CA ASN A 333 -11.56 6.60 -3.43
C ASN A 333 -12.61 7.10 -2.44
N ILE A 334 -13.86 7.07 -2.85
CA ILE A 334 -14.99 7.44 -2.01
C ILE A 334 -15.32 6.27 -1.11
N LEU A 335 -15.33 6.54 0.16
CA LEU A 335 -15.60 5.56 1.19
C LEU A 335 -16.95 5.83 1.81
N GLY A 336 -17.83 4.85 1.68
CA GLY A 336 -19.04 4.57 2.45
C GLY A 336 -19.94 5.68 3.00
N ASN A 337 -19.50 6.95 2.98
CA ASN A 337 -20.21 8.11 3.51
C ASN A 337 -20.02 9.36 2.65
N ASP A 338 -19.79 9.20 1.36
CA ASP A 338 -19.51 10.32 0.48
C ASP A 338 -18.27 11.16 0.91
N GLN A 339 -17.35 10.57 1.65
CA GLN A 339 -16.12 11.22 2.07
C GLN A 339 -14.92 10.53 1.43
N GLU A 340 -14.12 11.31 0.76
CA GLU A 340 -12.83 10.90 0.24
C GLU A 340 -11.84 10.74 1.38
N TYR A 341 -11.26 9.57 1.50
CA TYR A 341 -10.13 9.34 2.40
C TYR A 341 -8.88 9.18 1.57
N ARG A 342 -7.93 10.02 1.80
CA ARG A 342 -6.62 9.96 1.16
C ARG A 342 -5.80 8.79 1.67
N GLY A 343 -6.38 7.58 1.58
CA GLY A 343 -5.84 6.30 1.95
C GLY A 343 -5.23 6.24 3.32
N SER A 344 -5.86 5.57 4.22
CA SER A 344 -5.31 5.30 5.53
C SER A 344 -6.05 4.12 6.12
N TRP A 345 -5.31 3.16 6.63
CA TRP A 345 -5.88 2.10 7.41
C TRP A 345 -6.17 2.51 8.86
N LEU A 346 -5.99 3.78 9.18
CA LEU A 346 -6.27 4.35 10.51
C LEU A 346 -7.70 4.19 10.90
N TRP A 347 -8.05 3.03 11.17
CA TRP A 347 -9.32 2.81 11.69
C TRP A 347 -9.28 2.17 13.02
N GLN A 348 -10.10 2.49 13.83
CA GLN A 348 -10.77 1.75 14.86
C GLN A 348 -11.55 2.67 15.79
N GLY A 349 -12.41 3.47 15.32
CA GLY A 349 -13.17 4.36 16.18
C GLY A 349 -14.29 5.14 15.53
N GLY A 350 -14.70 4.72 14.34
CA GLY A 350 -15.85 5.31 13.68
C GLY A 350 -15.58 6.67 13.03
N TYR A 351 -16.62 7.24 12.47
CA TYR A 351 -16.63 8.43 11.60
C TYR A 351 -15.94 9.68 12.17
N ALA A 352 -15.87 9.83 13.48
CA ALA A 352 -15.16 10.94 14.12
C ALA A 352 -13.65 10.95 13.85
N THR A 353 -13.10 9.87 13.35
CA THR A 353 -11.68 9.75 13.03
C THR A 353 -11.37 10.33 11.64
N ALA A 354 -12.30 10.23 10.70
CA ALA A 354 -12.11 10.74 9.33
C ALA A 354 -11.87 12.25 9.30
N ASP A 355 -12.70 13.04 9.98
CA ASP A 355 -12.52 14.50 10.07
C ASP A 355 -11.17 14.88 10.68
N ARG A 356 -10.66 14.08 11.60
CA ARG A 356 -9.34 14.28 12.21
C ARG A 356 -8.21 13.95 11.26
N ILE A 357 -8.36 12.89 10.48
CA ILE A 357 -7.39 12.49 9.46
C ILE A 357 -7.30 13.55 8.38
N LEU A 358 -8.42 13.92 7.77
CA LEU A 358 -8.47 14.91 6.69
C LEU A 358 -7.88 16.26 7.11
N SER A 359 -8.15 16.70 8.36
CA SER A 359 -7.59 17.95 8.88
C SER A 359 -6.08 17.92 9.08
N LYS A 360 -5.47 16.73 9.19
CA LYS A 360 -4.03 16.55 9.43
C LYS A 360 -3.24 16.25 8.16
N ILE A 361 -3.88 15.69 7.14
CA ILE A 361 -3.28 15.50 5.81
C ILE A 361 -3.37 16.79 4.98
N ASN A 362 -4.05 17.81 5.46
CA ASN A 362 -4.07 19.13 4.83
C ASN A 362 -2.67 19.75 4.86
N GLY A 363 -2.04 19.79 3.73
CA GLY A 363 -0.71 20.30 3.51
C GLY A 363 -0.26 19.93 2.11
N PRO A 364 0.93 20.33 1.71
CA PRO A 364 1.46 19.93 0.43
C PRO A 364 1.71 18.42 0.42
N LEU A 365 1.24 17.74 -0.61
CA LEU A 365 1.66 16.38 -0.91
C LEU A 365 3.17 16.38 -1.19
N VAL A 366 3.62 17.34 -1.99
CA VAL A 366 5.02 17.58 -2.28
C VAL A 366 5.39 19.00 -1.85
N LYS A 367 6.33 19.08 -0.92
CA LYS A 367 6.85 20.36 -0.42
C LYS A 367 7.79 21.01 -1.43
N VAL A 368 8.70 20.22 -2.00
CA VAL A 368 9.66 20.72 -2.98
C VAL A 368 9.88 19.70 -4.09
N PHE A 369 9.69 20.11 -5.32
CA PHE A 369 10.03 19.36 -6.51
C PHE A 369 11.09 20.10 -7.32
N ASN A 370 12.34 19.64 -7.24
CA ASN A 370 13.47 20.20 -7.97
C ASN A 370 13.73 19.40 -9.24
N VAL A 371 13.78 20.08 -10.39
CA VAL A 371 14.04 19.45 -11.67
C VAL A 371 15.29 20.10 -12.29
N SER A 372 16.37 19.33 -12.39
CA SER A 372 17.59 19.70 -13.13
C SER A 372 17.90 18.72 -14.27
N GLY A 373 17.22 17.59 -14.31
CA GLY A 373 17.27 16.60 -15.37
C GLY A 373 16.21 16.82 -16.45
N SER A 374 15.71 15.73 -17.04
CA SER A 374 14.73 15.75 -18.12
C SER A 374 13.39 15.13 -17.68
N LEU A 375 12.29 15.84 -17.96
CA LEU A 375 10.92 15.35 -17.80
C LEU A 375 10.23 15.32 -19.15
N ARG A 376 9.78 14.13 -19.58
CA ARG A 376 9.09 13.97 -20.86
C ARG A 376 7.83 13.14 -20.69
N GLY A 377 6.67 13.76 -20.87
CA GLY A 377 5.38 13.08 -20.80
C GLY A 377 4.58 13.32 -22.09
N ARG A 378 3.93 12.29 -22.59
CA ARG A 378 3.10 12.44 -23.80
C ARG A 378 1.83 13.24 -23.53
N GLU A 379 1.17 12.99 -22.39
CA GLU A 379 0.03 13.79 -21.92
C GLU A 379 0.53 15.01 -21.16
N ALA A 380 1.39 14.80 -20.15
CA ALA A 380 1.95 15.88 -19.36
C ALA A 380 3.35 15.53 -18.86
N ALA A 381 4.25 16.52 -18.86
CA ALA A 381 5.51 16.44 -18.14
C ALA A 381 5.26 16.48 -16.62
N ILE A 382 4.32 17.34 -16.17
CA ILE A 382 3.89 17.46 -14.79
C ILE A 382 2.36 17.53 -14.76
N TYR A 383 1.75 16.66 -13.94
CA TYR A 383 0.33 16.66 -13.67
C TYR A 383 0.09 16.76 -12.17
N ILE A 384 -0.72 17.71 -11.74
CA ILE A 384 -1.15 17.92 -10.37
C ILE A 384 -2.67 17.80 -10.35
N ASP A 385 -3.17 16.82 -9.62
CA ASP A 385 -4.58 16.58 -9.49
C ASP A 385 -5.26 17.60 -8.54
N GLU A 386 -6.58 17.69 -8.60
CA GLU A 386 -7.36 18.56 -7.70
C GLU A 386 -7.23 18.16 -6.22
N SER A 387 -6.95 16.86 -5.96
CA SER A 387 -6.71 16.31 -4.63
C SER A 387 -5.30 16.60 -4.08
N ALA A 388 -4.36 17.04 -4.93
CA ALA A 388 -2.96 17.16 -4.60
C ALA A 388 -2.51 18.63 -4.57
N PHE A 389 -1.70 18.99 -3.57
CA PHE A 389 -1.04 20.28 -3.50
C PHE A 389 0.49 20.12 -3.59
N VAL A 390 1.13 20.83 -4.51
CA VAL A 390 2.58 20.94 -4.63
C VAL A 390 2.98 22.36 -4.28
N GLU A 391 3.75 22.53 -3.19
CA GLU A 391 4.07 23.86 -2.64
C GLU A 391 5.08 24.60 -3.53
N GLU A 392 6.13 23.90 -3.98
CA GLU A 392 7.21 24.51 -4.75
C GLU A 392 7.70 23.60 -5.87
N ILE A 393 7.77 24.14 -7.09
CA ILE A 393 8.36 23.49 -8.26
C ILE A 393 9.49 24.36 -8.77
N ASN A 394 10.71 23.83 -8.72
CA ASN A 394 11.93 24.50 -9.17
C ASN A 394 12.42 23.90 -10.48
N ILE A 395 12.31 24.64 -11.58
CA ILE A 395 12.94 24.29 -12.84
C ILE A 395 14.34 24.90 -12.86
N LEU A 396 15.31 24.06 -12.61
CA LEU A 396 16.70 24.48 -12.42
C LEU A 396 17.47 24.55 -13.75
N SER A 397 18.65 25.16 -13.70
CA SER A 397 19.52 25.25 -14.89
C SER A 397 19.90 23.85 -15.40
N GLY A 398 19.68 23.62 -16.68
CA GLY A 398 19.92 22.30 -17.31
C GLY A 398 18.68 21.44 -17.46
N ALA A 399 17.58 21.79 -16.81
CA ALA A 399 16.31 21.09 -16.94
C ALA A 399 15.76 21.13 -18.36
N THR A 400 15.16 20.03 -18.80
CA THR A 400 14.42 19.92 -20.07
C THR A 400 13.02 19.41 -19.78
N LEU A 401 11.99 20.09 -20.27
CA LEU A 401 10.60 19.66 -20.15
C LEU A 401 10.01 19.48 -21.56
N GLU A 402 9.39 18.32 -21.78
CA GLU A 402 8.64 18.01 -23.00
C GLU A 402 7.26 17.46 -22.62
N GLY A 403 6.21 18.14 -23.01
CA GLY A 403 4.83 17.90 -22.59
C GLY A 403 4.29 19.06 -21.75
N ASP A 404 3.00 19.04 -21.49
CA ASP A 404 2.30 20.07 -20.75
C ASP A 404 2.60 20.06 -19.26
N ILE A 405 2.40 21.20 -18.60
CA ILE A 405 2.29 21.29 -17.14
C ILE A 405 0.82 21.56 -16.85
N ILE A 406 0.17 20.56 -16.25
CA ILE A 406 -1.26 20.61 -15.95
C ILE A 406 -1.43 20.64 -14.44
N SER A 407 -2.14 21.64 -13.93
CA SER A 407 -2.59 21.67 -12.53
C SER A 407 -4.10 21.80 -12.51
N ARG A 408 -4.75 20.92 -11.79
CA ARG A 408 -6.18 20.95 -11.49
C ARG A 408 -6.45 21.34 -10.05
N TRP A 409 -5.41 21.48 -9.24
CA TRP A 409 -5.56 21.84 -7.84
C TRP A 409 -6.30 23.17 -7.69
N ASP A 410 -7.32 23.17 -6.86
CA ASP A 410 -8.17 24.31 -6.57
C ASP A 410 -8.12 24.62 -5.08
N PRO A 411 -7.54 25.77 -4.67
CA PRO A 411 -7.46 26.14 -3.25
C PRO A 411 -8.83 26.39 -2.61
N ASP A 412 -9.86 26.69 -3.41
CA ASP A 412 -11.22 26.93 -2.92
C ASP A 412 -12.03 25.62 -2.77
N ASN A 413 -11.53 24.53 -3.31
CA ASN A 413 -12.13 23.19 -3.21
C ASN A 413 -11.04 22.12 -2.94
N PRO A 414 -10.33 22.22 -1.81
CA PRO A 414 -9.34 21.20 -1.47
C PRO A 414 -10.08 19.89 -1.16
N LYS A 415 -9.88 18.87 -1.99
CA LYS A 415 -10.36 17.51 -1.70
C LYS A 415 -9.48 16.83 -0.65
#